data_28e9068e416f6381ef09fa913e2499e4
#
_entry.id   28e9068e416f6381ef09fa913e2499e4
#
_cell.length_a   1.000
_cell.length_b   1.000
_cell.length_c   1.000
_cell.angle_alpha   90.00
_cell.angle_beta   90.00
_cell.angle_gamma   90.00
#
_symmetry.space_group_name_H-M   'P 1'
#
loop_
_entity.id
_entity.type
_entity.pdbx_description
1 polymer ?
#
loop_
_entity_poly.entity_id
_entity_poly.type
_entity_poly.pdbx_seq_one_letter_code
_entity_poly.pdbx_strand_id
1 'polypeptide(L)'
;VAIEGAVRALKLIDKESRIVLFGDEKRIVELIKKHGAKVEDFDIVATTEVIEMGDHPAKAFVAKKDSSISVGFRYLAEGKVDGFASAGSTGAMMVGSMQVIKPIEGVIRPVA
;
A
#
# COMPACT_ATOMS: atom_id res chain seq x y z
N VAL A 1 -10.58 -5.64 -6.14
CA VAL A 1 -10.68 -4.22 -6.53
C VAL A 1 -9.30 -3.58 -6.68
N ALA A 2 -8.45 -3.65 -5.66
CA ALA A 2 -7.13 -3.03 -5.72
C ALA A 2 -6.24 -3.61 -6.84
N ILE A 3 -6.23 -4.94 -7.00
CA ILE A 3 -5.43 -5.59 -8.04
C ILE A 3 -5.99 -5.27 -9.44
N GLU A 4 -7.30 -5.25 -9.60
CA GLU A 4 -7.92 -4.81 -10.86
C GLU A 4 -7.52 -3.38 -11.21
N GLY A 5 -7.54 -2.48 -10.23
CA GLY A 5 -7.08 -1.11 -10.40
C GLY A 5 -5.61 -1.01 -10.83
N ALA A 6 -4.75 -1.81 -10.20
CA ALA A 6 -3.34 -1.87 -10.54
C ALA A 6 -3.10 -2.40 -11.97
N VAL A 7 -3.85 -3.43 -12.39
CA VAL A 7 -3.78 -3.97 -13.75
C VAL A 7 -4.19 -2.90 -14.77
N ARG A 8 -5.25 -2.15 -14.50
CA ARG A 8 -5.68 -1.05 -15.37
C ARG A 8 -4.65 0.07 -15.41
N ALA A 9 -4.04 0.39 -14.28
CA ALA A 9 -3.04 1.44 -14.17
C ALA A 9 -1.78 1.14 -14.98
N LEU A 10 -1.39 -0.13 -15.16
CA LEU A 10 -0.24 -0.52 -15.98
C LEU A 10 -0.31 0.05 -17.40
N LYS A 11 -1.52 0.20 -17.93
CA LYS A 11 -1.73 0.72 -19.29
C LYS A 11 -1.58 2.24 -19.37
N LEU A 12 -1.62 2.91 -18.23
CA LEU A 12 -1.61 4.37 -18.12
C LEU A 12 -0.28 4.94 -17.65
N ILE A 13 0.54 4.14 -16.98
CA ILE A 13 1.86 4.58 -16.52
C ILE A 13 2.90 4.46 -17.64
N ASP A 14 3.98 5.22 -17.51
CA ASP A 14 5.10 5.14 -18.44
C ASP A 14 5.97 3.90 -18.19
N LYS A 15 6.92 3.63 -19.10
CA LYS A 15 7.78 2.44 -19.01
C LYS A 15 8.82 2.51 -17.89
N GLU A 16 9.08 3.70 -17.36
CA GLU A 16 10.04 3.92 -16.27
C GLU A 16 9.41 3.72 -14.90
N SER A 17 8.08 3.75 -14.82
CA SER A 17 7.34 3.55 -13.58
C SER A 17 7.04 2.07 -13.35
N ARG A 18 7.14 1.63 -12.10
CA ARG A 18 6.78 0.28 -11.69
C ARG A 18 5.75 0.32 -10.55
N ILE A 19 4.84 -0.63 -10.57
CA ILE A 19 3.85 -0.81 -9.51
C ILE A 19 4.35 -1.92 -8.58
N VAL A 20 4.43 -1.59 -7.30
CA VAL A 20 4.76 -2.53 -6.23
C VAL A 20 3.49 -2.86 -5.46
N LEU A 21 3.19 -4.14 -5.34
CA LEU A 21 1.99 -4.64 -4.64
C LEU A 21 2.38 -5.22 -3.28
N PHE A 22 1.71 -4.79 -2.23
CA PHE A 22 1.92 -5.26 -0.86
C PHE A 22 0.72 -6.09 -0.41
N GLY A 23 0.95 -7.31 0.02
CA GLY A 23 -0.12 -8.18 0.51
C GLY A 23 0.24 -9.66 0.51
N ASP A 24 -0.78 -10.51 0.56
CA ASP A 24 -0.62 -11.96 0.43
C ASP A 24 -0.18 -12.30 -0.99
N GLU A 25 1.04 -12.76 -1.15
CA GLU A 25 1.65 -13.06 -2.44
C GLU A 25 0.82 -14.03 -3.27
N LYS A 26 0.35 -15.13 -2.68
CA LYS A 26 -0.43 -16.15 -3.40
C LYS A 26 -1.72 -15.56 -3.96
N ARG A 27 -2.43 -14.79 -3.14
CA ARG A 27 -3.68 -14.17 -3.54
C ARG A 27 -3.46 -13.09 -4.60
N ILE A 28 -2.39 -12.31 -4.46
CA ILE A 28 -2.02 -11.30 -5.46
C ILE A 28 -1.73 -11.95 -6.81
N VAL A 29 -0.92 -13.02 -6.83
CA VAL A 29 -0.59 -13.75 -8.06
C VAL A 29 -1.84 -14.31 -8.73
N GLU A 30 -2.74 -14.93 -7.96
CA GLU A 30 -4.00 -15.45 -8.49
C GLU A 30 -4.86 -14.36 -9.13
N LEU A 31 -4.98 -13.20 -8.48
CA LEU A 31 -5.76 -12.08 -8.97
C LEU A 31 -5.15 -11.42 -10.22
N ILE A 32 -3.82 -11.31 -10.28
CA ILE A 32 -3.13 -10.82 -11.47
C ILE A 32 -3.44 -11.71 -12.67
N LYS A 33 -3.34 -13.02 -12.50
CA LYS A 33 -3.64 -13.99 -13.56
C LYS A 33 -5.12 -13.94 -13.96
N LYS A 34 -6.02 -13.82 -12.99
CA LYS A 34 -7.46 -13.70 -13.22
C LYS A 34 -7.82 -12.50 -14.10
N HIS A 35 -7.12 -11.38 -13.94
CA HIS A 35 -7.34 -10.17 -14.71
C HIS A 35 -6.51 -10.09 -16.00
N GLY A 36 -5.84 -11.18 -16.39
CA GLY A 36 -5.16 -11.29 -17.66
C GLY A 36 -3.83 -10.55 -17.75
N ALA A 37 -3.24 -10.18 -16.61
CA ALA A 37 -1.93 -9.54 -16.58
C ALA A 37 -0.81 -10.53 -16.26
N LYS A 38 0.42 -10.10 -16.46
CA LYS A 38 1.62 -10.91 -16.16
C LYS A 38 2.16 -10.54 -14.79
N VAL A 39 2.54 -11.54 -14.00
CA VAL A 39 3.12 -11.33 -12.66
C VAL A 39 4.43 -10.54 -12.75
N GLU A 40 5.21 -10.72 -13.81
CA GLU A 40 6.48 -10.04 -14.01
C GLU A 40 6.35 -8.52 -14.20
N ASP A 41 5.15 -8.04 -14.56
CA ASP A 41 4.89 -6.60 -14.73
C ASP A 41 4.78 -5.85 -13.40
N PHE A 42 4.74 -6.57 -12.28
CA PHE A 42 4.64 -6.01 -10.93
C PHE A 42 5.80 -6.49 -10.07
N ASP A 43 6.15 -5.67 -9.07
CA ASP A 43 6.96 -6.11 -7.95
C ASP A 43 6.01 -6.47 -6.80
N ILE A 44 6.21 -7.60 -6.15
CA ILE A 44 5.34 -8.09 -5.09
C ILE A 44 6.13 -8.17 -3.79
N VAL A 45 5.62 -7.53 -2.75
CA VAL A 45 6.15 -7.63 -1.39
C VAL A 45 5.13 -8.39 -0.54
N ALA A 46 5.50 -9.59 -0.11
CA ALA A 46 4.64 -10.44 0.70
C ALA A 46 4.48 -9.86 2.11
N THR A 47 3.24 -9.79 2.57
CA THR A 47 2.91 -9.40 3.94
C THR A 47 1.97 -10.43 4.56
N THR A 48 1.99 -10.55 5.89
CA THR A 48 1.26 -11.61 6.60
C THR A 48 0.08 -11.12 7.42
N GLU A 49 -0.02 -9.81 7.64
CA GLU A 49 -1.06 -9.23 8.49
C GLU A 49 -1.93 -8.24 7.72
N VAL A 50 -3.17 -8.09 8.17
CA VAL A 50 -4.13 -7.16 7.57
C VAL A 50 -4.70 -6.26 8.66
N ILE A 51 -4.65 -4.94 8.43
CA ILE A 51 -5.39 -3.97 9.24
C ILE A 51 -6.79 -3.87 8.66
N GLU A 52 -7.77 -4.32 9.43
CA GLU A 52 -9.16 -4.32 9.00
C GLU A 52 -9.84 -2.96 9.28
N MET A 53 -10.93 -2.70 8.57
CA MET A 53 -11.67 -1.44 8.70
C MET A 53 -12.20 -1.20 10.12
N GLY A 54 -12.51 -2.28 10.86
CA GLY A 54 -13.00 -2.22 12.24
C GLY A 54 -11.90 -2.10 13.29
N ASP A 55 -10.63 -2.26 12.93
CA ASP A 55 -9.54 -2.16 13.88
C ASP A 55 -9.32 -0.72 14.35
N HIS A 56 -8.86 -0.57 15.59
CA HIS A 56 -8.44 0.76 16.08
C HIS A 56 -7.19 1.20 15.32
N PRO A 57 -7.24 2.29 14.53
CA PRO A 57 -6.18 2.62 13.56
C PRO A 57 -4.78 2.71 14.16
N ALA A 58 -4.60 3.47 15.23
CA ALA A 58 -3.29 3.69 15.82
C ALA A 58 -2.72 2.40 16.44
N LYS A 59 -3.57 1.64 17.16
CA LYS A 59 -3.15 0.40 17.80
C LYS A 59 -2.82 -0.67 16.77
N ALA A 60 -3.65 -0.82 15.75
CA ALA A 60 -3.44 -1.80 14.69
C ALA A 60 -2.18 -1.48 13.86
N PHE A 61 -1.96 -0.21 13.55
CA PHE A 61 -0.77 0.21 12.81
C PHE A 61 0.53 -0.15 13.55
N VAL A 62 0.57 0.06 14.86
CA VAL A 62 1.75 -0.26 15.69
C VAL A 62 1.89 -1.77 15.92
N ALA A 63 0.79 -2.47 16.21
CA ALA A 63 0.81 -3.90 16.52
C ALA A 63 1.04 -4.78 15.29
N LYS A 64 0.43 -4.44 14.17
CA LYS A 64 0.51 -5.21 12.92
C LYS A 64 1.61 -4.67 12.00
N LYS A 65 2.85 -4.82 12.41
CA LYS A 65 4.03 -4.31 11.69
C LYS A 65 4.25 -4.96 10.32
N ASP A 66 3.71 -6.14 10.09
CA ASP A 66 3.80 -6.85 8.82
C ASP A 66 2.49 -6.75 8.00
N SER A 67 1.65 -5.76 8.29
CA SER A 67 0.51 -5.43 7.44
C SER A 67 0.96 -4.73 6.15
N SER A 68 0.16 -4.84 5.10
CA SER A 68 0.45 -4.16 3.84
C SER A 68 0.61 -2.65 4.01
N ILE A 69 -0.19 -2.02 4.88
CA ILE A 69 -0.11 -0.58 5.16
C ILE A 69 1.19 -0.23 5.89
N SER A 70 1.55 -0.96 6.94
CA SER A 70 2.78 -0.68 7.70
C SER A 70 4.03 -0.91 6.86
N VAL A 71 4.08 -1.98 6.08
CA VAL A 71 5.20 -2.28 5.19
C VAL A 71 5.28 -1.25 4.06
N GLY A 72 4.16 -0.84 3.49
CA GLY A 72 4.10 0.19 2.46
C GLY A 72 4.67 1.52 2.93
N PHE A 73 4.30 1.98 4.12
CA PHE A 73 4.88 3.20 4.69
C PHE A 73 6.36 3.08 5.01
N ARG A 74 6.80 1.91 5.46
CA ARG A 74 8.23 1.67 5.69
C ARG A 74 9.03 1.77 4.39
N TYR A 75 8.55 1.19 3.31
CA TYR A 75 9.18 1.30 1.98
C TYR A 75 9.22 2.74 1.49
N LEU A 76 8.15 3.49 1.72
CA LEU A 76 8.08 4.90 1.36
C LEU A 76 9.10 5.73 2.15
N ALA A 77 9.20 5.51 3.46
CA ALA A 77 10.17 6.20 4.32
C ALA A 77 11.62 5.87 3.97
N GLU A 78 11.90 4.65 3.54
CA GLU A 78 13.23 4.21 3.12
C GLU A 78 13.59 4.61 1.68
N GLY A 79 12.66 5.26 0.97
CA GLY A 79 12.87 5.68 -0.42
C GLY A 79 12.82 4.55 -1.45
N LYS A 80 12.32 3.38 -1.08
CA LYS A 80 12.18 2.23 -1.99
C LYS A 80 11.01 2.39 -2.96
N VAL A 81 10.03 3.18 -2.60
CA VAL A 81 8.91 3.60 -3.45
C VAL A 81 8.74 5.10 -3.36
N ASP A 82 8.19 5.71 -4.40
CA ASP A 82 8.02 7.17 -4.49
C ASP A 82 6.62 7.63 -4.05
N GLY A 83 5.67 6.74 -4.02
CA GLY A 83 4.31 7.01 -3.57
C GLY A 83 3.65 5.74 -3.05
N PHE A 84 2.63 5.88 -2.23
CA PHE A 84 1.88 4.76 -1.68
C PHE A 84 0.39 5.07 -1.67
N ALA A 85 -0.42 4.13 -2.15
CA ALA A 85 -1.87 4.25 -2.19
C ALA A 85 -2.51 3.00 -1.60
N SER A 86 -3.62 3.17 -0.91
CA SER A 86 -4.40 2.07 -0.35
C SER A 86 -5.88 2.42 -0.33
N ALA A 87 -6.73 1.43 -0.59
CA ALA A 87 -8.17 1.54 -0.47
C ALA A 87 -8.69 1.03 0.90
N GLY A 88 -7.80 0.51 1.74
CA GLY A 88 -8.16 -0.06 3.05
C GLY A 88 -7.86 0.90 4.19
N SER A 89 -8.55 0.72 5.31
CA SER A 89 -8.40 1.49 6.55
C SER A 89 -7.86 2.92 6.41
N THR A 90 -8.73 3.87 6.09
CA THR A 90 -8.39 5.29 5.99
C THR A 90 -7.70 5.80 7.27
N GLY A 91 -8.15 5.35 8.44
CA GLY A 91 -7.55 5.70 9.72
C GLY A 91 -6.10 5.24 9.83
N ALA A 92 -5.79 4.01 9.43
CA ALA A 92 -4.43 3.49 9.44
C ALA A 92 -3.53 4.23 8.45
N MET A 93 -4.05 4.59 7.29
CA MET A 93 -3.34 5.43 6.31
C MET A 93 -2.99 6.80 6.89
N MET A 94 -3.93 7.43 7.60
CA MET A 94 -3.69 8.71 8.26
C MET A 94 -2.64 8.58 9.37
N VAL A 95 -2.75 7.57 10.22
CA VAL A 95 -1.77 7.32 11.29
C VAL A 95 -0.37 7.10 10.70
N GLY A 96 -0.25 6.26 9.68
CA GLY A 96 1.03 5.99 9.02
C GLY A 96 1.64 7.25 8.40
N SER A 97 0.84 8.07 7.72
CA SER A 97 1.32 9.31 7.13
C SER A 97 1.85 10.29 8.19
N MET A 98 1.15 10.41 9.30
CA MET A 98 1.55 11.29 10.39
C MET A 98 2.81 10.81 11.13
N GLN A 99 2.89 9.51 11.40
CA GLN A 99 3.99 8.94 12.20
C GLN A 99 5.26 8.69 11.39
N VAL A 100 5.12 8.27 10.15
CA VAL A 100 6.24 7.84 9.33
C VAL A 100 6.74 8.93 8.40
N ILE A 101 5.83 9.59 7.67
CA ILE A 101 6.18 10.60 6.66
C ILE A 101 6.21 12.00 7.28
N LYS A 102 5.35 12.26 8.23
CA LYS A 102 5.13 13.53 8.91
C LYS A 102 4.45 14.58 8.00
N PRO A 103 3.68 15.52 8.59
CA PRO A 103 3.04 16.60 7.84
C PRO A 103 4.06 17.57 7.26
N ILE A 104 3.67 18.24 6.19
CA ILE A 104 4.41 19.39 5.66
C ILE A 104 4.42 20.48 6.72
N GLU A 105 5.55 21.16 6.88
CA GLU A 105 5.68 22.26 7.85
C GLU A 105 4.56 23.29 7.66
N GLY A 106 3.96 23.71 8.75
CA GLY A 106 2.86 24.66 8.75
C GLY A 106 1.46 24.04 8.66
N VAL A 107 1.35 22.74 8.42
CA VAL A 107 0.06 22.02 8.42
C VAL A 107 -0.41 21.82 9.86
N ILE A 108 -1.59 22.36 10.19
CA ILE A 108 -2.16 22.25 11.53
C ILE A 108 -2.80 20.87 11.74
N ARG A 109 -3.52 20.36 10.73
CA ARG A 109 -4.20 19.08 10.81
C ARG A 109 -4.26 18.40 9.43
N PRO A 110 -3.68 17.22 9.30
CA PRO A 110 -3.85 16.43 8.08
C PRO A 110 -5.29 15.91 7.96
N VAL A 111 -5.76 15.77 6.74
CA VAL A 111 -7.10 15.27 6.43
C VAL A 111 -6.99 14.17 5.35
N ALA A 112 -7.95 13.26 5.36
CA ALA A 112 -8.08 12.22 4.35
C ALA A 112 -9.15 12.60 3.32
#